data_a3a4998b4f9df2ea20c6890637a09bba
#
_entry.id   a3a4998b4f9df2ea20c6890637a09bba
#
_cell.length_a   1.000
_cell.length_b   1.000
_cell.length_c   1.000
_cell.angle_alpha   90.00
_cell.angle_beta   90.00
_cell.angle_gamma   90.00
#
_symmetry.space_group_name_H-M   'P 1'
#
loop_
_entity.id
_entity.type
_entity.pdbx_description
1 polymer ?
#
loop_
_entity_poly.entity_id
_entity_poly.type
_entity_poly.pdbx_seq_one_letter_code
_entity_poly.pdbx_strand_id
1 'polypeptide(L)'
;MTDELIKNEIIPEIRVGVGGNIDAGKSSFVGVMTQNVLDNGRGYARSFVMKHKHELESGRTSVVVQHYIRNEDKIIEFTDLAGHEKYLKTTIKGISGCLIDYVAIIINANTGIQLMTREHISLVYTLRIPMFIVYTKTDLCPPNIY
;
A
#
# COMPACT_ATOMS: atom_id res chain seq x y z
N MET A 1 -23.13 -20.36 -38.85
CA MET A 1 -23.42 -19.80 -37.50
C MET A 1 -22.12 -19.90 -36.73
N THR A 2 -21.49 -18.79 -36.66
CA THR A 2 -20.10 -18.57 -36.28
C THR A 2 -19.92 -18.71 -34.79
N ASP A 3 -19.01 -19.60 -34.40
CA ASP A 3 -18.44 -19.71 -33.05
C ASP A 3 -17.75 -18.37 -32.68
N GLU A 4 -18.47 -17.46 -32.08
CA GLU A 4 -17.88 -16.47 -31.21
C GLU A 4 -17.42 -17.20 -29.94
N LEU A 5 -16.27 -17.87 -30.06
CA LEU A 5 -15.48 -18.28 -28.93
C LEU A 5 -15.19 -17.00 -28.12
N ILE A 6 -15.91 -16.85 -27.02
CA ILE A 6 -15.60 -15.87 -25.97
C ILE A 6 -14.14 -16.14 -25.59
N LYS A 7 -13.22 -15.35 -26.12
CA LYS A 7 -11.87 -15.26 -25.60
C LYS A 7 -12.01 -14.75 -24.17
N ASN A 8 -12.07 -15.67 -23.23
CA ASN A 8 -11.79 -15.37 -21.82
C ASN A 8 -10.32 -14.99 -21.75
N GLU A 9 -10.00 -13.75 -22.11
CA GLU A 9 -8.68 -13.20 -21.84
C GLU A 9 -8.52 -13.15 -20.33
N ILE A 10 -7.66 -14.02 -19.83
CA ILE A 10 -7.27 -14.01 -18.41
C ILE A 10 -6.50 -12.71 -18.20
N ILE A 11 -7.16 -11.73 -17.60
CA ILE A 11 -6.55 -10.46 -17.26
C ILE A 11 -5.54 -10.72 -16.15
N PRO A 12 -4.24 -10.44 -16.35
CA PRO A 12 -3.23 -10.67 -15.33
C PRO A 12 -3.49 -9.79 -14.10
N GLU A 13 -3.38 -10.40 -12.93
CA GLU A 13 -3.51 -9.74 -11.63
C GLU A 13 -2.13 -9.60 -10.98
N ILE A 14 -1.80 -8.40 -10.52
CA ILE A 14 -0.57 -8.08 -9.79
C ILE A 14 -0.96 -7.62 -8.38
N ARG A 15 -0.43 -8.28 -7.36
CA ARG A 15 -0.72 -7.99 -5.95
C ARG A 15 0.44 -7.27 -5.31
N VAL A 16 0.18 -6.06 -4.84
CA VAL A 16 1.16 -5.17 -4.24
C VAL A 16 0.83 -4.93 -2.77
N GLY A 17 1.65 -5.45 -1.86
CA GLY A 17 1.58 -5.10 -0.45
C GLY A 17 2.15 -3.70 -0.21
N VAL A 18 1.51 -2.91 0.63
CA VAL A 18 1.97 -1.55 0.97
C VAL A 18 2.41 -1.53 2.42
N GLY A 19 3.73 -1.52 2.64
CA GLY A 19 4.38 -1.57 3.95
C GLY A 19 5.06 -0.24 4.32
N GLY A 20 5.49 -0.13 5.56
CA GLY A 20 6.21 1.05 6.08
C GLY A 20 5.69 1.48 7.45
N ASN A 21 6.32 2.50 8.02
CA ASN A 21 6.00 2.98 9.37
C ASN A 21 4.62 3.62 9.45
N ILE A 22 4.13 3.81 10.69
CA ILE A 22 2.97 4.65 10.96
C ILE A 22 3.21 6.07 10.41
N ASP A 23 2.16 6.70 9.93
CA ASP A 23 2.19 8.05 9.35
C ASP A 23 3.15 8.24 8.14
N ALA A 24 3.68 7.17 7.59
CA ALA A 24 4.49 7.23 6.37
C ALA A 24 3.67 7.57 5.10
N GLY A 25 2.34 7.53 5.15
CA GLY A 25 1.46 7.86 4.03
C GLY A 25 1.00 6.66 3.21
N LYS A 26 1.03 5.43 3.76
CA LYS A 26 0.59 4.21 3.08
C LYS A 26 -0.83 4.29 2.52
N SER A 27 -1.79 4.54 3.39
CA SER A 27 -3.21 4.65 2.99
C SER A 27 -3.48 5.84 2.08
N SER A 28 -2.72 6.94 2.23
CA SER A 28 -2.79 8.07 1.29
C SER A 28 -2.27 7.67 -0.10
N PHE A 29 -1.15 6.94 -0.16
CA PHE A 29 -0.62 6.40 -1.41
C PHE A 29 -1.64 5.48 -2.10
N VAL A 30 -2.21 4.52 -1.36
CA VAL A 30 -3.25 3.62 -1.90
C VAL A 30 -4.46 4.42 -2.39
N GLY A 31 -4.91 5.42 -1.62
CA GLY A 31 -6.03 6.28 -2.00
C GLY A 31 -5.76 7.07 -3.28
N VAL A 32 -4.57 7.67 -3.41
CA VAL A 32 -4.15 8.38 -4.63
C VAL A 32 -4.16 7.43 -5.84
N MET A 33 -3.55 6.26 -5.70
CA MET A 33 -3.44 5.29 -6.79
C MET A 33 -4.78 4.72 -7.22
N THR A 34 -5.67 4.41 -6.28
CA THR A 34 -6.94 3.73 -6.56
C THR A 34 -8.06 4.68 -6.97
N GLN A 35 -8.04 5.93 -6.51
CA GLN A 35 -9.08 6.91 -6.80
C GLN A 35 -8.66 7.95 -7.84
N ASN A 36 -7.38 7.93 -8.26
CA ASN A 36 -6.81 8.93 -9.17
C ASN A 36 -7.03 10.37 -8.69
N VAL A 37 -6.90 10.60 -7.38
CA VAL A 37 -7.03 11.92 -6.73
C VAL A 37 -5.78 12.24 -5.94
N LEU A 38 -5.34 13.49 -5.97
CA LEU A 38 -4.22 13.93 -5.14
C LEU A 38 -4.67 14.18 -3.70
N ASP A 39 -3.78 13.89 -2.75
CA ASP A 39 -4.03 14.22 -1.34
C ASP A 39 -3.87 15.73 -1.10
N ASN A 40 -4.68 16.28 -0.21
CA ASN A 40 -4.64 17.70 0.16
C ASN A 40 -3.75 17.99 1.39
N GLY A 41 -2.92 17.01 1.81
CA GLY A 41 -2.11 17.09 3.02
C GLY A 41 -2.89 16.89 4.34
N ARG A 42 -4.22 16.78 4.27
CA ARG A 42 -5.11 16.59 5.42
C ARG A 42 -5.77 15.21 5.44
N GLY A 43 -5.34 14.30 4.56
CA GLY A 43 -5.84 12.93 4.50
C GLY A 43 -7.07 12.73 3.62
N TYR A 44 -7.29 13.60 2.66
CA TYR A 44 -8.39 13.47 1.70
C TYR A 44 -8.32 12.15 0.93
N ALA A 45 -7.16 11.82 0.36
CA ALA A 45 -7.00 10.58 -0.40
C ALA A 45 -7.20 9.32 0.47
N ARG A 46 -6.68 9.30 1.70
CA ARG A 46 -6.85 8.15 2.61
C ARG A 46 -8.29 7.94 3.07
N SER A 47 -9.15 8.98 3.06
CA SER A 47 -10.55 8.86 3.47
C SER A 47 -11.35 7.92 2.58
N PHE A 48 -10.92 7.71 1.33
CA PHE A 48 -11.58 6.77 0.40
C PHE A 48 -11.23 5.30 0.68
N VAL A 49 -10.12 5.05 1.36
CA VAL A 49 -9.63 3.68 1.61
C VAL A 49 -9.87 3.22 3.05
N MET A 50 -9.98 4.14 3.99
CA MET A 50 -10.30 3.83 5.39
C MET A 50 -11.78 3.57 5.56
N LYS A 51 -12.14 2.37 6.07
CA LYS A 51 -13.53 1.92 6.19
C LYS A 51 -14.12 2.11 7.59
N HIS A 52 -13.26 2.10 8.61
CA HIS A 52 -13.71 2.17 10.01
C HIS A 52 -13.64 3.59 10.56
N LYS A 53 -14.67 3.98 11.32
CA LYS A 53 -14.76 5.32 11.91
C LYS A 53 -13.53 5.65 12.77
N HIS A 54 -13.03 4.71 13.57
CA HIS A 54 -11.82 4.90 14.38
C HIS A 54 -10.55 5.06 13.54
N GLU A 55 -10.48 4.47 12.32
CA GLU A 55 -9.35 4.66 11.40
C GLU A 55 -9.37 6.06 10.78
N LEU A 56 -10.56 6.57 10.44
CA LEU A 56 -10.72 7.94 9.95
C LEU A 56 -10.32 8.97 11.02
N GLU A 57 -10.72 8.75 12.28
CA GLU A 57 -10.40 9.62 13.41
C GLU A 57 -8.90 9.56 13.77
N SER A 58 -8.33 8.36 13.84
CA SER A 58 -6.92 8.15 14.22
C SER A 58 -5.93 8.29 13.05
N GLY A 59 -6.40 8.14 11.81
CA GLY A 59 -5.57 8.07 10.62
C GLY A 59 -4.71 6.81 10.52
N ARG A 60 -5.05 5.73 11.25
CA ARG A 60 -4.25 4.51 11.36
C ARG A 60 -5.02 3.30 10.90
N THR A 61 -4.42 2.53 9.99
CA THR A 61 -4.96 1.26 9.51
C THR A 61 -4.77 0.18 10.57
N SER A 62 -5.85 -0.48 10.94
CA SER A 62 -5.88 -1.56 11.94
C SER A 62 -6.09 -2.95 11.35
N VAL A 63 -6.67 -3.01 10.16
CA VAL A 63 -7.04 -4.24 9.44
C VAL A 63 -6.40 -4.21 8.06
N VAL A 64 -6.03 -5.38 7.54
CA VAL A 64 -5.58 -5.51 6.15
C VAL A 64 -6.76 -5.28 5.22
N VAL A 65 -6.65 -4.33 4.32
CA VAL A 65 -7.70 -3.99 3.35
C VAL A 65 -7.12 -4.06 1.95
N GLN A 66 -7.89 -4.65 1.05
CA GLN A 66 -7.55 -4.78 -0.36
C GLN A 66 -8.29 -3.75 -1.19
N HIS A 67 -7.57 -3.10 -2.10
CA HIS A 67 -8.09 -2.11 -3.04
C HIS A 67 -7.61 -2.44 -4.44
N TYR A 68 -8.44 -2.20 -5.44
CA TYR A 68 -8.20 -2.64 -6.81
C TYR A 68 -8.18 -1.46 -7.78
N ILE A 69 -7.24 -1.52 -8.72
CA ILE A 69 -7.28 -0.75 -9.97
C ILE A 69 -7.47 -1.76 -11.09
N ARG A 70 -8.45 -1.51 -11.95
CA ARG A 70 -8.69 -2.33 -13.13
C ARG A 70 -8.54 -1.48 -14.38
N ASN A 71 -7.65 -1.90 -15.27
CA ASN A 71 -7.52 -1.40 -16.63
C ASN A 71 -7.91 -2.51 -17.61
N GLU A 72 -7.89 -2.20 -18.92
CA GLU A 72 -8.19 -3.16 -19.97
C GLU A 72 -7.22 -4.35 -19.96
N ASP A 73 -5.93 -4.10 -19.65
CA ASP A 73 -4.84 -5.08 -19.75
C ASP A 73 -4.51 -5.80 -18.44
N LYS A 74 -4.85 -5.23 -17.28
CA LYS A 74 -4.42 -5.76 -15.96
C LYS A 74 -5.29 -5.31 -14.81
N ILE A 75 -5.22 -6.10 -13.74
CA ILE A 75 -5.77 -5.75 -12.42
C ILE A 75 -4.57 -5.57 -11.47
N ILE A 76 -4.53 -4.46 -10.74
CA ILE A 76 -3.56 -4.24 -9.67
C ILE A 76 -4.33 -4.21 -8.34
N GLU A 77 -4.00 -5.15 -7.46
CA GLU A 77 -4.50 -5.19 -6.09
C GLU A 77 -3.50 -4.52 -5.17
N PHE A 78 -3.92 -3.55 -4.39
CA PHE A 78 -3.15 -2.98 -3.29
C PHE A 78 -3.65 -3.51 -1.97
N THR A 79 -2.78 -4.17 -1.22
CA THR A 79 -3.03 -4.62 0.15
C THR A 79 -2.41 -3.61 1.13
N ASP A 80 -3.23 -2.76 1.76
CA ASP A 80 -2.77 -1.80 2.77
C ASP A 80 -2.48 -2.53 4.09
N LEU A 81 -1.21 -2.53 4.48
CA LEU A 81 -0.70 -3.20 5.65
C LEU A 81 -0.62 -2.25 6.84
N ALA A 82 -0.99 -2.74 8.03
CA ALA A 82 -0.90 -1.95 9.24
C ALA A 82 0.55 -1.55 9.55
N GLY A 83 0.79 -0.26 9.77
CA GLY A 83 2.12 0.29 10.04
C GLY A 83 2.48 0.40 11.52
N HIS A 84 1.56 0.07 12.43
CA HIS A 84 1.77 0.17 13.87
C HIS A 84 2.27 -1.15 14.44
N GLU A 85 3.26 -1.11 15.33
CA GLU A 85 3.85 -2.28 16.00
C GLU A 85 2.80 -3.23 16.61
N LYS A 86 1.76 -2.68 17.24
CA LYS A 86 0.63 -3.43 17.79
C LYS A 86 -0.01 -4.40 16.78
N TYR A 87 0.03 -4.06 15.49
CA TYR A 87 -0.60 -4.82 14.42
C TYR A 87 0.39 -5.62 13.56
N LEU A 88 1.65 -5.79 14.02
CA LEU A 88 2.68 -6.52 13.27
C LEU A 88 2.24 -7.95 12.89
N LYS A 89 1.53 -8.64 13.78
CA LYS A 89 0.96 -9.98 13.49
C LYS A 89 -0.03 -9.94 12.34
N THR A 90 -0.84 -8.87 12.24
CA THR A 90 -1.79 -8.67 11.14
C THR A 90 -1.05 -8.41 9.83
N THR A 91 0.03 -7.64 9.88
CA THR A 91 0.92 -7.38 8.73
C THR A 91 1.55 -8.67 8.22
N ILE A 92 2.09 -9.51 9.10
CA ILE A 92 2.67 -10.81 8.75
C ILE A 92 1.64 -11.69 8.06
N LYS A 93 0.43 -11.79 8.62
CA LYS A 93 -0.66 -12.55 8.01
C LYS A 93 -1.08 -11.98 6.65
N GLY A 94 -1.11 -10.67 6.50
CA GLY A 94 -1.42 -10.00 5.24
C GLY A 94 -0.39 -10.34 4.16
N ILE A 95 0.89 -10.23 4.47
CA ILE A 95 1.97 -10.51 3.50
C ILE A 95 1.99 -12.00 3.12
N SER A 96 1.88 -12.91 4.09
CA SER A 96 1.96 -14.36 3.82
C SER A 96 0.67 -14.95 3.26
N GLY A 97 -0.51 -14.37 3.57
CA GLY A 97 -1.81 -14.90 3.19
C GLY A 97 -2.39 -14.35 1.90
N CYS A 98 -1.97 -13.15 1.47
CA CYS A 98 -2.53 -12.49 0.30
C CYS A 98 -1.77 -12.76 -1.01
N LEU A 99 -0.82 -13.71 -1.03
CA LEU A 99 -0.02 -14.08 -2.22
C LEU A 99 0.57 -12.84 -2.92
N ILE A 100 1.22 -11.99 -2.15
CA ILE A 100 1.76 -10.70 -2.62
C ILE A 100 2.91 -10.94 -3.60
N ASP A 101 2.85 -10.33 -4.79
CA ASP A 101 3.88 -10.40 -5.82
C ASP A 101 5.01 -9.40 -5.59
N TYR A 102 4.66 -8.19 -5.10
CA TYR A 102 5.59 -7.08 -4.83
C TYR A 102 5.22 -6.37 -3.54
N VAL A 103 6.20 -5.74 -2.89
CA VAL A 103 5.92 -4.85 -1.75
C VAL A 103 6.44 -3.45 -2.02
N ALA A 104 5.57 -2.46 -1.93
CA ALA A 104 5.91 -1.05 -1.88
C ALA A 104 6.24 -0.66 -0.44
N ILE A 105 7.48 -0.30 -0.17
CA ILE A 105 7.90 0.23 1.14
C ILE A 105 7.79 1.75 1.10
N ILE A 106 6.84 2.27 1.86
CA ILE A 106 6.57 3.71 1.93
C ILE A 106 7.44 4.35 3.00
N ILE A 107 8.22 5.33 2.60
CA ILE A 107 9.14 6.08 3.47
C ILE A 107 8.77 7.57 3.43
N ASN A 108 8.48 8.15 4.58
CA ASN A 108 8.35 9.60 4.70
C ASN A 108 9.74 10.22 4.56
N ALA A 109 9.94 11.06 3.55
CA ALA A 109 11.24 11.69 3.24
C ALA A 109 11.81 12.50 4.41
N ASN A 110 10.95 13.13 5.21
CA ASN A 110 11.38 13.95 6.34
C ASN A 110 11.85 13.13 7.56
N THR A 111 11.29 11.92 7.78
CA THR A 111 11.63 11.10 8.96
C THR A 111 12.54 9.92 8.64
N GLY A 112 12.69 9.59 7.36
CA GLY A 112 13.54 8.49 6.90
C GLY A 112 13.06 7.10 7.35
N ILE A 113 14.00 6.17 7.42
CA ILE A 113 13.72 4.77 7.79
C ILE A 113 13.51 4.65 9.30
N GLN A 114 12.29 4.37 9.69
CA GLN A 114 11.85 4.15 11.08
C GLN A 114 11.87 2.66 11.46
N LEU A 115 11.64 2.35 12.75
CA LEU A 115 11.67 0.99 13.28
C LEU A 115 10.77 0.03 12.48
N MET A 116 9.50 0.38 12.33
CA MET A 116 8.56 -0.50 11.61
C MET A 116 8.88 -0.63 10.12
N THR A 117 9.51 0.37 9.51
CA THR A 117 10.01 0.26 8.13
C THR A 117 11.09 -0.83 8.03
N ARG A 118 12.01 -0.87 9.01
CA ARG A 118 13.06 -1.92 9.07
C ARG A 118 12.47 -3.31 9.27
N GLU A 119 11.49 -3.44 10.16
CA GLU A 119 10.77 -4.70 10.40
C GLU A 119 10.07 -5.21 9.13
N HIS A 120 9.38 -4.32 8.41
CA HIS A 120 8.74 -4.68 7.15
C HIS A 120 9.75 -5.07 6.07
N ILE A 121 10.87 -4.34 5.93
CA ILE A 121 11.94 -4.68 4.99
C ILE A 121 12.52 -6.06 5.34
N SER A 122 12.83 -6.31 6.62
CA SER A 122 13.38 -7.59 7.08
C SER A 122 12.44 -8.76 6.80
N LEU A 123 11.14 -8.56 7.03
CA LEU A 123 10.12 -9.56 6.76
C LEU A 123 10.01 -9.87 5.26
N VAL A 124 9.91 -8.83 4.43
CA VAL A 124 9.80 -8.95 2.96
C VAL A 124 11.03 -9.60 2.38
N TYR A 125 12.23 -9.22 2.87
CA TYR A 125 13.49 -9.83 2.47
C TYR A 125 13.56 -11.31 2.83
N THR A 126 13.13 -11.67 4.05
CA THR A 126 13.10 -13.08 4.51
C THR A 126 12.15 -13.93 3.67
N LEU A 127 11.03 -13.38 3.27
CA LEU A 127 10.05 -14.04 2.41
C LEU A 127 10.45 -14.03 0.92
N ARG A 128 11.57 -13.39 0.57
CA ARG A 128 12.09 -13.24 -0.79
C ARG A 128 11.09 -12.61 -1.77
N ILE A 129 10.27 -11.67 -1.28
CA ILE A 129 9.32 -10.94 -2.11
C ILE A 129 10.06 -9.72 -2.70
N PRO A 130 9.99 -9.48 -4.02
CA PRO A 130 10.51 -8.27 -4.62
C PRO A 130 9.91 -7.02 -3.98
N MET A 131 10.75 -6.00 -3.71
CA MET A 131 10.27 -4.76 -3.11
C MET A 131 10.83 -3.54 -3.83
N PHE A 132 10.08 -2.44 -3.75
CA PHE A 132 10.50 -1.13 -4.22
C PHE A 132 10.15 -0.06 -3.19
N ILE A 133 10.84 1.07 -3.26
CA ILE A 133 10.72 2.16 -2.29
C ILE A 133 9.91 3.29 -2.91
N VAL A 134 8.98 3.85 -2.14
CA VAL A 134 8.22 5.05 -2.48
C VAL A 134 8.46 6.10 -1.41
N TYR A 135 9.04 7.23 -1.80
CA TYR A 135 9.18 8.39 -0.92
C TYR A 135 7.92 9.24 -0.96
N THR A 136 7.44 9.60 0.23
CA THR A 136 6.27 10.45 0.42
C THR A 136 6.64 11.71 1.18
N LYS A 137 5.75 12.72 1.17
CA LYS A 137 5.91 13.98 1.91
C LYS A 137 7.22 14.70 1.57
N THR A 138 7.62 14.63 0.31
CA THR A 138 8.85 15.26 -0.19
C THR A 138 8.77 16.78 -0.11
N ASP A 139 7.54 17.32 -0.18
CA ASP A 139 7.22 18.74 0.03
C ASP A 139 7.52 19.25 1.44
N LEU A 140 7.54 18.35 2.43
CA LEU A 140 7.88 18.67 3.83
C LEU A 140 9.35 18.46 4.15
N CYS A 141 10.12 17.92 3.21
CA CYS A 141 11.53 17.61 3.41
C CYS A 141 12.40 18.86 3.18
N PRO A 142 13.29 19.22 4.11
CA PRO A 142 14.23 20.30 3.87
C PRO A 142 15.13 20.03 2.65
N PRO A 143 15.49 21.06 1.84
CA PRO A 143 16.26 20.88 0.60
C PRO A 143 17.62 20.21 0.77
N ASN A 144 18.19 20.25 1.98
CA ASN A 144 19.49 19.64 2.31
C ASN A 144 19.42 18.15 2.64
N ILE A 145 18.22 17.57 2.69
CA ILE A 145 18.01 16.13 3.01
C ILE A 145 17.64 15.36 1.74
N TYR A 146 17.27 16.07 0.68
CA TYR A 146 16.78 15.49 -0.57
C TYR A 146 17.90 15.39 -1.59
#